data_cfa34538c84a617b626847b2f7b602b2
#
_entry.id   cfa34538c84a617b626847b2f7b602b2
#
_cell.length_a   1.000
_cell.length_b   1.000
_cell.length_c   1.000
_cell.angle_alpha   90.00
_cell.angle_beta   90.00
_cell.angle_gamma   90.00
#
_symmetry.space_group_name_H-M   'P 1'
#
loop_
_entity.id
_entity.type
_entity.pdbx_description
1 polymer ?
#
loop_
_entity_poly.entity_id
_entity_poly.type
_entity_poly.pdbx_seq_one_letter_code
_entity_poly.pdbx_strand_id
1 'polypeptide(L)'
;EVPGEHARGNFRLLLSENETGINSMNAPIQLLGQGNTAGALFSGYPEKVEIKEERGYRIADIQAVSGTILLDQKKSNRVFQKKVQTYMGIASAVTADTDHCACILPGSDMRTGGTLIQYQETDWRFLKRMASQLGLPLVPDTSYYYPRFYLGLPEGEKRELGEIISCDLCFDGRYYAVSGKCLVDREDFICYDVVTR
;
A
#
# COMPACT_ATOMS: atom_id res chain seq x y z
N GLU A 1 -4.00 6.65 -1.50
CA GLU A 1 -2.59 6.19 -1.47
C GLU A 1 -1.70 7.24 -2.11
N VAL A 2 -0.53 7.46 -1.54
CA VAL A 2 0.49 8.35 -2.08
C VAL A 2 1.66 7.50 -2.56
N PRO A 3 2.13 7.67 -3.80
CA PRO A 3 3.26 6.89 -4.31
C PRO A 3 4.50 7.02 -3.43
N GLY A 4 5.11 5.88 -3.13
CA GLY A 4 6.28 5.82 -2.27
C GLY A 4 6.01 5.91 -0.77
N GLU A 5 4.76 6.09 -0.34
CA GLU A 5 4.35 5.98 1.05
C GLU A 5 3.71 4.61 1.30
N HIS A 6 3.72 4.17 2.56
CA HIS A 6 2.98 2.98 2.96
C HIS A 6 1.49 3.28 2.87
N ALA A 7 0.72 2.34 2.33
CA ALA A 7 -0.73 2.50 2.29
C ALA A 7 -1.31 2.45 3.72
N ARG A 8 -2.23 3.35 4.02
CA ARG A 8 -2.92 3.42 5.30
C ARG A 8 -4.42 3.27 5.12
N GLY A 9 -5.05 2.59 6.06
CA GLY A 9 -6.50 2.43 6.14
C GLY A 9 -7.01 2.88 7.51
N ASN A 10 -8.15 3.55 7.51
CA ASN A 10 -8.88 3.90 8.73
C ASN A 10 -10.23 3.17 8.68
N PHE A 11 -10.49 2.36 9.69
CA PHE A 11 -11.67 1.52 9.76
C PHE A 11 -12.44 1.79 11.04
N ARG A 12 -13.76 1.88 10.94
CA ARG A 12 -14.65 1.93 12.10
C ARG A 12 -15.53 0.70 12.07
N LEU A 13 -15.44 -0.12 13.11
CA LEU A 13 -16.13 -1.39 13.23
C LEU A 13 -17.06 -1.38 14.44
N LEU A 14 -18.26 -1.92 14.26
CA LEU A 14 -19.15 -2.24 15.36
C LEU A 14 -18.74 -3.60 15.91
N LEU A 15 -18.40 -3.67 17.19
CA LEU A 15 -18.04 -4.92 17.85
C LEU A 15 -19.28 -5.60 18.42
N SER A 16 -19.41 -6.90 18.26
CA SER A 16 -20.41 -7.69 18.97
C SER A 16 -20.07 -7.82 20.46
N GLU A 17 -21.07 -8.11 21.30
CA GLU A 17 -20.87 -8.21 22.75
C GLU A 17 -19.83 -9.23 23.16
N ASN A 18 -19.61 -10.27 22.36
CA ASN A 18 -18.68 -11.36 22.63
C ASN A 18 -17.28 -11.17 22.03
N GLU A 19 -17.07 -10.11 21.25
CA GLU A 19 -15.77 -9.83 20.66
C GLU A 19 -14.88 -9.08 21.64
N THR A 20 -13.79 -9.70 22.04
CA THR A 20 -12.82 -9.16 23.00
C THR A 20 -11.87 -8.13 22.35
N GLY A 21 -12.10 -7.77 21.08
CA GLY A 21 -11.30 -6.79 20.36
C GLY A 21 -10.02 -7.39 19.74
N ILE A 22 -9.18 -6.51 19.22
CA ILE A 22 -7.90 -6.87 18.61
C ILE A 22 -6.94 -7.24 19.73
N ASN A 23 -6.61 -8.51 19.85
CA ASN A 23 -5.81 -9.06 20.94
C ASN A 23 -4.30 -8.79 20.83
N SER A 24 -3.84 -8.31 19.67
CA SER A 24 -2.41 -8.04 19.43
C SER A 24 -2.20 -6.98 18.36
N MET A 25 -1.39 -5.97 18.67
CA MET A 25 -0.93 -4.97 17.71
C MET A 25 0.07 -5.56 16.68
N ASN A 26 0.60 -6.74 16.93
CA ASN A 26 1.55 -7.41 16.05
C ASN A 26 0.88 -8.41 15.09
N ALA A 27 -0.41 -8.67 15.27
CA ALA A 27 -1.15 -9.55 14.38
C ALA A 27 -1.64 -8.79 13.14
N PRO A 28 -1.47 -9.34 11.94
CA PRO A 28 -2.00 -8.72 10.74
C PRO A 28 -3.52 -8.69 10.76
N ILE A 29 -4.09 -7.68 10.16
CA ILE A 29 -5.53 -7.54 9.96
C ILE A 29 -5.87 -7.57 8.48
N GLN A 30 -7.05 -8.06 8.15
CA GLN A 30 -7.58 -8.06 6.80
C GLN A 30 -9.02 -7.53 6.80
N LEU A 31 -9.29 -6.61 5.89
CA LEU A 31 -10.63 -6.17 5.55
C LEU A 31 -11.07 -6.92 4.30
N LEU A 32 -12.11 -7.71 4.43
CA LEU A 32 -12.71 -8.47 3.33
C LEU A 32 -13.97 -7.77 2.83
N GLY A 33 -14.13 -7.68 1.50
CA GLY A 33 -15.36 -7.20 0.89
C GLY A 33 -16.51 -8.22 1.06
N GLN A 34 -17.74 -7.74 1.19
CA GLN A 34 -18.91 -8.60 1.10
C GLN A 34 -19.30 -8.82 -0.36
N GLY A 35 -19.62 -10.06 -0.73
CA GLY A 35 -20.10 -10.45 -2.06
C GLY A 35 -19.04 -11.10 -2.94
N ASN A 36 -19.21 -11.04 -4.26
CA ASN A 36 -18.39 -11.71 -5.28
C ASN A 36 -16.99 -11.10 -5.48
N THR A 37 -16.59 -10.13 -4.71
CA THR A 37 -15.22 -9.57 -4.72
C THR A 37 -14.29 -10.54 -3.98
N ALA A 38 -13.74 -11.48 -4.72
CA ALA A 38 -12.71 -12.38 -4.22
C ALA A 38 -11.45 -11.56 -3.91
N GLY A 39 -11.16 -11.33 -2.65
CA GLY A 39 -9.91 -10.73 -2.19
C GLY A 39 -10.06 -9.79 -1.00
N ALA A 40 -8.95 -9.50 -0.36
CA ALA A 40 -8.88 -8.50 0.68
C ALA A 40 -8.94 -7.10 0.07
N LEU A 41 -9.80 -6.24 0.61
CA LEU A 41 -9.82 -4.82 0.28
C LEU A 41 -8.61 -4.10 0.87
N PHE A 42 -8.17 -4.57 2.04
CA PHE A 42 -6.97 -4.09 2.71
C PHE A 42 -6.42 -5.18 3.61
N SER A 43 -5.10 -5.30 3.62
CA SER A 43 -4.35 -6.15 4.53
C SER A 43 -3.14 -5.40 5.06
N GLY A 44 -2.84 -5.56 6.35
CA GLY A 44 -1.71 -4.88 6.97
C GLY A 44 -1.67 -5.06 8.48
N TYR A 45 -1.00 -4.15 9.14
CA TYR A 45 -0.80 -4.17 10.59
C TYR A 45 -1.48 -2.98 11.26
N PRO A 46 -2.11 -3.16 12.43
CA PRO A 46 -2.68 -2.05 13.16
C PRO A 46 -1.57 -1.12 13.69
N GLU A 47 -1.68 0.18 13.43
CA GLU A 47 -0.86 1.22 14.05
C GLU A 47 -1.51 1.76 15.32
N LYS A 48 -2.84 1.86 15.31
CA LYS A 48 -3.63 2.35 16.45
C LYS A 48 -4.98 1.66 16.49
N VAL A 49 -5.41 1.29 17.68
CA VAL A 49 -6.73 0.73 17.95
C VAL A 49 -7.33 1.46 19.13
N GLU A 50 -8.48 2.07 18.95
CA GLU A 50 -9.26 2.69 20.00
C GLU A 50 -10.63 2.03 20.09
N ILE A 51 -10.97 1.51 21.27
CA ILE A 51 -12.30 0.94 21.52
C ILE A 51 -13.07 1.95 22.37
N LYS A 52 -14.23 2.35 21.89
CA LYS A 52 -15.13 3.31 22.54
C LYS A 52 -16.51 2.71 22.71
N GLU A 53 -17.22 3.16 23.72
CA GLU A 53 -18.62 2.87 23.88
C GLU A 53 -19.43 4.11 23.51
N GLU A 54 -20.26 4.00 22.48
CA GLU A 54 -21.12 5.06 21.99
C GLU A 54 -22.58 4.56 21.93
N ARG A 55 -23.46 5.19 22.67
CA ARG A 55 -24.91 4.88 22.68
C ARG A 55 -25.23 3.40 22.97
N GLY A 56 -24.42 2.75 23.83
CA GLY A 56 -24.60 1.34 24.17
C GLY A 56 -23.99 0.37 23.17
N TYR A 57 -23.26 0.85 22.17
CA TYR A 57 -22.54 0.03 21.20
C TYR A 57 -21.03 0.17 21.43
N ARG A 58 -20.31 -0.94 21.30
CA ARG A 58 -18.85 -0.94 21.31
C ARG A 58 -18.35 -0.72 19.89
N ILE A 59 -17.52 0.30 19.71
CA ILE A 59 -16.97 0.70 18.41
C ILE A 59 -15.45 0.63 18.49
N ALA A 60 -14.83 -0.04 17.51
CA ALA A 60 -13.39 -0.02 17.32
C ALA A 60 -13.03 0.92 16.17
N ASP A 61 -12.24 1.95 16.47
CA ASP A 61 -11.57 2.79 15.49
C ASP A 61 -10.15 2.25 15.28
N ILE A 62 -9.85 1.77 14.09
CA ILE A 62 -8.59 1.12 13.74
C ILE A 62 -7.87 1.92 12.68
N GLN A 63 -6.64 2.29 12.95
CA GLN A 63 -5.70 2.79 11.94
C GLN A 63 -4.71 1.69 11.62
N ALA A 64 -4.56 1.38 10.35
CA ALA A 64 -3.70 0.29 9.89
C ALA A 64 -2.79 0.74 8.75
N VAL A 65 -1.65 0.07 8.63
CA VAL A 65 -0.64 0.31 7.61
C VAL A 65 -0.35 -0.97 6.86
N SER A 66 -0.07 -0.87 5.56
CA SER A 66 0.27 -2.01 4.71
C SER A 66 1.51 -2.76 5.19
N GLY A 67 1.64 -4.04 4.82
CA GLY A 67 2.79 -4.87 5.17
C GLY A 67 4.15 -4.31 4.74
N THR A 68 4.18 -3.38 3.81
CA THR A 68 5.43 -2.71 3.38
C THR A 68 6.12 -1.93 4.50
N ILE A 69 5.43 -1.62 5.62
CA ILE A 69 6.03 -1.02 6.81
C ILE A 69 7.17 -1.87 7.39
N LEU A 70 7.15 -3.18 7.17
CA LEU A 70 8.21 -4.09 7.62
C LEU A 70 9.56 -3.80 6.94
N LEU A 71 9.56 -3.18 5.75
CA LEU A 71 10.75 -2.75 5.04
C LEU A 71 11.32 -1.41 5.56
N ASP A 72 10.61 -0.73 6.45
CA ASP A 72 11.01 0.57 7.00
C ASP A 72 11.52 0.48 8.46
N GLN A 73 11.67 -0.73 8.99
CA GLN A 73 12.04 -0.94 10.39
C GLN A 73 13.53 -0.82 10.67
N LYS A 74 14.39 -1.25 9.72
CA LYS A 74 15.83 -1.37 9.91
C LYS A 74 16.60 -0.62 8.84
N LYS A 75 17.60 0.17 9.26
CA LYS A 75 18.56 0.79 8.35
C LYS A 75 19.63 -0.19 7.96
N SER A 76 20.02 -0.15 6.69
CA SER A 76 21.02 -1.04 6.11
C SER A 76 22.12 -0.27 5.37
N ASN A 77 23.25 -0.95 5.15
CA ASN A 77 24.35 -0.44 4.34
C ASN A 77 24.72 -1.51 3.32
N ARG A 78 24.50 -1.24 2.04
CA ARG A 78 24.76 -2.16 0.94
C ARG A 78 25.35 -1.40 -0.25
N VAL A 79 26.22 -2.06 -1.01
CA VAL A 79 26.80 -1.51 -2.25
C VAL A 79 26.49 -2.46 -3.40
N PHE A 80 25.90 -1.93 -4.43
CA PHE A 80 25.51 -2.64 -5.65
C PHE A 80 26.35 -2.10 -6.82
N GLN A 81 27.40 -2.84 -7.21
CA GLN A 81 28.38 -2.38 -8.21
C GLN A 81 28.68 -3.39 -9.32
N LYS A 82 27.87 -4.44 -9.47
CA LYS A 82 28.10 -5.45 -10.51
C LYS A 82 27.81 -4.85 -11.90
N LYS A 83 28.66 -5.14 -12.88
CA LYS A 83 28.54 -4.64 -14.27
C LYS A 83 27.22 -5.05 -14.96
N VAL A 84 26.63 -6.17 -14.56
CA VAL A 84 25.38 -6.69 -15.11
C VAL A 84 24.40 -6.83 -13.94
N GLN A 85 23.86 -5.71 -13.52
CA GLN A 85 22.88 -5.64 -12.44
C GLN A 85 21.61 -4.96 -12.94
N THR A 86 20.48 -5.50 -12.54
CA THR A 86 19.17 -4.96 -12.89
C THR A 86 18.49 -4.39 -11.66
N TYR A 87 17.55 -3.52 -11.87
CA TYR A 87 16.79 -2.91 -10.77
C TYR A 87 15.99 -3.97 -10.00
N MET A 88 15.41 -4.96 -10.68
CA MET A 88 14.74 -6.09 -10.02
C MET A 88 15.71 -6.96 -9.23
N GLY A 89 16.89 -7.20 -9.77
CA GLY A 89 17.95 -7.94 -9.06
C GLY A 89 18.36 -7.24 -7.76
N ILE A 90 18.42 -5.90 -7.77
CA ILE A 90 18.69 -5.09 -6.56
C ILE A 90 17.50 -5.15 -5.61
N ALA A 91 16.27 -4.94 -6.09
CA ALA A 91 15.09 -5.00 -5.26
C ALA A 91 14.99 -6.36 -4.54
N SER A 92 15.20 -7.46 -5.26
CA SER A 92 15.22 -8.81 -4.68
C SER A 92 16.33 -8.98 -3.63
N ALA A 93 17.53 -8.43 -3.87
CA ALA A 93 18.63 -8.50 -2.91
C ALA A 93 18.37 -7.65 -1.65
N VAL A 94 17.69 -6.52 -1.79
CA VAL A 94 17.33 -5.64 -0.67
C VAL A 94 16.28 -6.30 0.23
N THR A 95 15.35 -7.01 -0.37
CA THR A 95 14.20 -7.61 0.33
C THR A 95 14.42 -9.07 0.74
N ALA A 96 15.62 -9.63 0.48
CA ALA A 96 15.91 -11.04 0.71
C ALA A 96 15.80 -11.48 2.18
N ASP A 97 16.03 -10.55 3.11
CA ASP A 97 15.97 -10.81 4.56
C ASP A 97 14.55 -10.64 5.14
N THR A 98 13.58 -10.29 4.28
CA THR A 98 12.18 -10.06 4.71
C THR A 98 11.29 -11.19 4.19
N ASP A 99 10.70 -11.92 5.12
CA ASP A 99 9.86 -13.07 4.80
C ASP A 99 8.70 -12.70 3.89
N HIS A 100 8.46 -13.57 2.91
CA HIS A 100 7.35 -13.44 1.94
C HIS A 100 7.30 -12.11 1.18
N CYS A 101 8.39 -11.33 1.15
CA CYS A 101 8.43 -10.07 0.42
C CYS A 101 8.39 -10.30 -1.09
N ALA A 102 7.56 -9.54 -1.80
CA ALA A 102 7.45 -9.60 -3.25
C ALA A 102 7.52 -8.20 -3.88
N CYS A 103 8.46 -8.04 -4.81
CA CYS A 103 8.53 -6.88 -5.69
C CYS A 103 8.05 -7.28 -7.08
N ILE A 104 7.15 -6.51 -7.64
CA ILE A 104 6.59 -6.72 -8.98
C ILE A 104 6.99 -5.53 -9.85
N LEU A 105 7.61 -5.81 -10.99
CA LEU A 105 7.91 -4.81 -12.01
C LEU A 105 7.00 -5.03 -13.21
N PRO A 106 6.00 -4.19 -13.42
CA PRO A 106 5.25 -4.19 -14.67
C PRO A 106 6.15 -3.71 -15.80
N GLY A 107 6.34 -4.52 -16.81
CA GLY A 107 7.19 -4.18 -17.96
C GLY A 107 8.56 -4.83 -17.94
N SER A 108 9.52 -4.21 -18.64
CA SER A 108 10.86 -4.78 -18.83
C SER A 108 11.82 -4.35 -17.73
N ASP A 109 12.56 -5.32 -17.19
CA ASP A 109 13.62 -5.03 -16.22
C ASP A 109 14.79 -4.28 -16.90
N MET A 110 15.27 -3.25 -16.25
CA MET A 110 16.34 -2.39 -16.75
C MET A 110 17.64 -2.61 -16.01
N ARG A 111 18.74 -2.47 -16.73
CA ARG A 111 20.07 -2.49 -16.11
C ARG A 111 20.35 -1.17 -15.40
N THR A 112 21.06 -1.27 -14.27
CA THR A 112 21.55 -0.07 -13.59
C THR A 112 22.69 0.56 -14.38
N GLY A 113 22.63 1.86 -14.59
CA GLY A 113 23.68 2.60 -15.31
C GLY A 113 24.97 2.83 -14.48
N GLY A 114 24.99 2.42 -13.22
CA GLY A 114 26.09 2.68 -12.32
C GLY A 114 25.97 1.99 -10.96
N THR A 115 26.86 2.35 -10.06
CA THR A 115 26.86 1.87 -8.67
C THR A 115 25.69 2.49 -7.89
N LEU A 116 24.93 1.66 -7.21
CA LEU A 116 23.91 2.10 -6.26
C LEU A 116 24.37 1.78 -4.83
N ILE A 117 24.20 2.73 -3.93
CA ILE A 117 24.62 2.61 -2.54
C ILE A 117 23.41 2.86 -1.65
N GLN A 118 23.10 1.91 -0.79
CA GLN A 118 22.22 2.09 0.36
C GLN A 118 23.09 2.43 1.56
N TYR A 119 22.90 3.60 2.15
CA TYR A 119 23.71 4.03 3.29
C TYR A 119 22.82 4.65 4.37
N GLN A 120 22.79 4.03 5.54
CA GLN A 120 22.01 4.47 6.70
C GLN A 120 20.53 4.77 6.40
N GLU A 121 19.98 4.07 5.41
CA GLU A 121 18.58 4.18 5.01
C GLU A 121 17.87 2.81 5.12
N THR A 122 16.57 2.85 5.32
CA THR A 122 15.74 1.64 5.36
C THR A 122 15.59 1.06 3.96
N ASP A 123 15.14 -0.18 3.89
CA ASP A 123 14.95 -0.84 2.60
C ASP A 123 13.86 -0.15 1.78
N TRP A 124 12.77 0.31 2.44
CA TRP A 124 11.72 1.07 1.77
C TRP A 124 12.22 2.39 1.20
N ARG A 125 12.98 3.17 1.97
CA ARG A 125 13.56 4.44 1.50
C ARG A 125 14.52 4.25 0.34
N PHE A 126 15.34 3.20 0.39
CA PHE A 126 16.23 2.87 -0.70
C PHE A 126 15.47 2.50 -1.96
N LEU A 127 14.44 1.65 -1.86
CA LEU A 127 13.57 1.27 -2.98
C LEU A 127 12.84 2.49 -3.57
N LYS A 128 12.35 3.38 -2.73
CA LYS A 128 11.70 4.64 -3.14
C LYS A 128 12.66 5.52 -3.96
N ARG A 129 13.90 5.68 -3.49
CA ARG A 129 14.94 6.43 -4.21
C ARG A 129 15.32 5.76 -5.53
N MET A 130 15.40 4.45 -5.54
CA MET A 130 15.66 3.66 -6.74
C MET A 130 14.53 3.81 -7.77
N ALA A 131 13.28 3.73 -7.34
CA ALA A 131 12.10 3.96 -8.18
C ALA A 131 12.11 5.38 -8.78
N SER A 132 12.44 6.38 -7.97
CA SER A 132 12.57 7.77 -8.43
C SER A 132 13.62 7.95 -9.53
N GLN A 133 14.74 7.23 -9.47
CA GLN A 133 15.74 7.26 -10.54
C GLN A 133 15.23 6.68 -11.86
N LEU A 134 14.29 5.76 -11.78
CA LEU A 134 13.60 5.18 -12.95
C LEU A 134 12.45 6.05 -13.47
N GLY A 135 12.08 7.10 -12.75
CA GLY A 135 10.84 7.84 -13.01
C GLY A 135 9.59 7.00 -12.79
N LEU A 136 9.69 5.95 -11.97
CA LEU A 136 8.60 5.04 -11.66
C LEU A 136 8.08 5.28 -10.23
N PRO A 137 6.79 5.10 -10.01
CA PRO A 137 6.24 5.10 -8.66
C PRO A 137 6.58 3.79 -7.92
N LEU A 138 6.65 3.87 -6.61
CA LEU A 138 6.67 2.71 -5.73
C LEU A 138 5.28 2.59 -5.08
N VAL A 139 4.55 1.52 -5.38
CA VAL A 139 3.14 1.36 -4.98
C VAL A 139 2.99 0.13 -4.10
N PRO A 140 2.54 0.28 -2.83
CA PRO A 140 2.23 -0.86 -1.98
C PRO A 140 1.07 -1.68 -2.53
N ASP A 141 1.12 -3.00 -2.37
CA ASP A 141 -0.03 -3.87 -2.61
C ASP A 141 -0.68 -4.23 -1.28
N THR A 142 -1.91 -3.79 -1.09
CA THR A 142 -2.67 -4.00 0.14
C THR A 142 -3.50 -5.28 0.15
N SER A 143 -3.42 -6.09 -0.89
CA SER A 143 -4.13 -7.38 -0.95
C SER A 143 -3.55 -8.42 0.00
N TYR A 144 -2.32 -8.21 0.47
CA TYR A 144 -1.58 -9.12 1.36
C TYR A 144 -1.03 -8.38 2.57
N TYR A 145 -0.94 -9.05 3.71
CA TYR A 145 -0.36 -8.48 4.94
C TYR A 145 1.18 -8.51 4.97
N TYR A 146 1.82 -9.36 4.15
CA TYR A 146 3.28 -9.34 3.97
C TYR A 146 3.71 -8.25 2.98
N PRO A 147 4.98 -7.81 2.98
CA PRO A 147 5.44 -6.76 2.10
C PRO A 147 5.30 -7.17 0.64
N ARG A 148 4.43 -6.50 -0.07
CA ARG A 148 4.26 -6.65 -1.51
C ARG A 148 4.07 -5.27 -2.12
N PHE A 149 4.76 -5.02 -3.23
CA PHE A 149 4.73 -3.71 -3.87
C PHE A 149 5.08 -3.80 -5.35
N TYR A 150 4.67 -2.79 -6.08
CA TYR A 150 5.00 -2.61 -7.47
C TYR A 150 6.08 -1.54 -7.62
N LEU A 151 7.07 -1.83 -8.44
CA LEU A 151 8.02 -0.86 -8.96
C LEU A 151 7.51 -0.40 -10.33
N GLY A 152 6.66 0.59 -10.35
CA GLY A 152 5.86 1.01 -11.49
C GLY A 152 4.36 0.97 -11.20
N LEU A 153 3.56 1.26 -12.20
CA LEU A 153 2.10 1.18 -12.10
C LEU A 153 1.64 -0.28 -12.19
N PRO A 154 0.84 -0.78 -11.26
CA PRO A 154 0.17 -2.05 -11.45
C PRO A 154 -0.75 -1.96 -12.69
N GLU A 155 -0.81 -3.04 -13.46
CA GLU A 155 -1.85 -3.18 -14.47
C GLU A 155 -3.18 -3.28 -13.73
N GLY A 156 -3.98 -2.21 -13.81
CA GLY A 156 -5.22 -2.12 -13.08
C GLY A 156 -6.32 -2.98 -13.70
N GLU A 157 -7.00 -3.78 -12.90
CA GLU A 157 -8.30 -4.28 -13.26
C GLU A 157 -9.34 -3.18 -13.02
N LYS A 158 -10.14 -2.88 -14.01
CA LYS A 158 -11.30 -2.00 -13.83
C LYS A 158 -12.28 -2.68 -12.89
N ARG A 159 -12.39 -2.16 -11.68
CA ARG A 159 -13.40 -2.60 -10.73
C ARG A 159 -14.56 -1.60 -10.77
N GLU A 160 -15.76 -2.10 -10.98
CA GLU A 160 -16.95 -1.29 -10.77
C GLU A 160 -17.10 -1.09 -9.24
N LEU A 161 -16.87 0.11 -8.79
CA LEU A 161 -17.28 0.52 -7.46
C LEU A 161 -18.80 0.70 -7.49
N GLY A 162 -19.45 0.25 -6.42
CA GLY A 162 -20.88 0.46 -6.26
C GLY A 162 -21.27 1.94 -6.27
N GLU A 163 -22.53 2.23 -6.08
CA GLU A 163 -23.02 3.60 -6.07
C GLU A 163 -22.34 4.40 -4.95
N ILE A 164 -21.60 5.45 -5.31
CA ILE A 164 -21.01 6.38 -4.36
C ILE A 164 -22.02 7.49 -4.12
N ILE A 165 -22.47 7.63 -2.88
CA ILE A 165 -23.44 8.67 -2.49
C ILE A 165 -22.78 10.04 -2.52
N SER A 166 -21.57 10.15 -1.99
CA SER A 166 -20.70 11.32 -2.13
C SER A 166 -19.26 10.94 -1.84
N CYS A 167 -18.33 11.58 -2.51
CA CYS A 167 -16.90 11.38 -2.26
C CYS A 167 -16.20 12.71 -2.52
N ASP A 168 -15.35 13.12 -1.56
CA ASP A 168 -14.48 14.26 -1.71
C ASP A 168 -13.10 13.76 -2.09
N LEU A 169 -12.65 14.12 -3.27
CA LEU A 169 -11.31 13.84 -3.75
C LEU A 169 -10.46 15.10 -3.61
N CYS A 170 -9.40 15.02 -2.82
CA CYS A 170 -8.42 16.07 -2.70
C CYS A 170 -7.17 15.68 -3.49
N PHE A 171 -6.83 16.51 -4.46
CA PHE A 171 -5.64 16.32 -5.27
C PHE A 171 -4.92 17.66 -5.45
N ASP A 172 -3.66 17.67 -5.11
CA ASP A 172 -2.78 18.85 -5.31
C ASP A 172 -3.42 20.17 -4.85
N GLY A 173 -4.10 20.11 -3.69
CA GLY A 173 -4.85 21.23 -3.12
C GLY A 173 -6.19 21.55 -3.79
N ARG A 174 -6.61 20.75 -4.74
CA ARG A 174 -7.93 20.89 -5.37
C ARG A 174 -8.88 19.82 -4.87
N TYR A 175 -10.09 20.24 -4.58
CA TYR A 175 -11.17 19.35 -4.14
C TYR A 175 -12.13 19.08 -5.31
N TYR A 176 -12.46 17.82 -5.50
CA TYR A 176 -13.50 17.40 -6.40
C TYR A 176 -14.59 16.73 -5.59
N ALA A 177 -15.74 17.38 -5.49
CA ALA A 177 -16.91 16.74 -4.93
C ALA A 177 -17.55 15.87 -6.02
N VAL A 178 -17.73 14.61 -5.71
CA VAL A 178 -18.35 13.64 -6.60
C VAL A 178 -19.60 13.12 -5.95
N SER A 179 -20.75 13.29 -6.58
CA SER A 179 -22.03 12.77 -6.11
C SER A 179 -22.67 11.92 -7.20
N GLY A 180 -23.09 10.70 -6.83
CA GLY A 180 -23.68 9.76 -7.76
C GLY A 180 -22.66 8.96 -8.57
N LYS A 181 -23.05 8.46 -9.73
CA LYS A 181 -22.18 7.71 -10.64
C LYS A 181 -21.23 8.64 -11.35
N CYS A 182 -19.94 8.45 -11.13
CA CYS A 182 -18.94 9.30 -11.72
C CYS A 182 -17.73 8.49 -12.17
N LEU A 183 -17.18 8.88 -13.30
CA LEU A 183 -15.90 8.42 -13.77
C LEU A 183 -14.88 9.49 -13.42
N VAL A 184 -13.87 9.15 -12.63
CA VAL A 184 -12.72 10.00 -12.40
C VAL A 184 -11.54 9.37 -13.14
N ASP A 185 -11.21 9.97 -14.27
CA ASP A 185 -10.03 9.60 -15.04
C ASP A 185 -8.96 10.65 -14.78
N ARG A 186 -7.80 10.21 -14.30
CA ARG A 186 -6.69 11.10 -13.99
C ARG A 186 -5.38 10.45 -14.38
N GLU A 187 -4.80 10.97 -15.44
CA GLU A 187 -3.50 10.54 -15.93
C GLU A 187 -2.36 10.80 -14.93
N ASP A 188 -2.53 11.82 -14.08
CA ASP A 188 -1.52 12.24 -13.09
C ASP A 188 -1.58 11.47 -11.78
N PHE A 189 -2.56 10.61 -11.61
CA PHE A 189 -2.75 9.83 -10.42
C PHE A 189 -2.52 8.37 -10.70
N ILE A 190 -1.60 7.82 -9.95
CA ILE A 190 -1.48 6.40 -9.78
C ILE A 190 -2.60 5.98 -8.84
N CYS A 191 -3.77 6.19 -9.23
CA CYS A 191 -4.91 5.73 -8.49
C CYS A 191 -5.88 5.27 -9.51
N TYR A 192 -6.12 4.05 -9.44
CA TYR A 192 -7.37 3.45 -9.73
C TYR A 192 -8.34 4.41 -10.41
N ASP A 193 -8.64 4.21 -11.68
CA ASP A 193 -9.83 4.78 -12.27
C ASP A 193 -11.01 4.44 -11.37
N VAL A 194 -11.44 5.38 -10.56
CA VAL A 194 -12.67 5.22 -9.80
C VAL A 194 -13.80 5.43 -10.79
N VAL A 195 -14.17 4.36 -11.47
CA VAL A 195 -15.36 4.34 -12.30
C VAL A 195 -16.55 4.16 -11.38
N THR A 196 -17.23 5.24 -11.08
CA THR A 196 -18.55 5.16 -10.47
C THR A 196 -19.58 5.25 -11.59
N ARG A 197 -20.39 4.24 -11.74
CA ARG A 197 -21.62 4.29 -12.57
C ARG A 197 -22.80 4.61 -11.73
#